data_255f5c81200aeb1d46d7a5d05379a85d
#
_entry.id   255f5c81200aeb1d46d7a5d05379a85d
#
_cell.length_a   1.000
_cell.length_b   1.000
_cell.length_c   1.000
_cell.angle_alpha   90.00
_cell.angle_beta   90.00
_cell.angle_gamma   90.00
#
_symmetry.space_group_name_H-M   'P 1'
#
loop_
_entity.id
_entity.type
_entity.pdbx_description
1 polymer ?
#
loop_
_entity_poly.entity_id
_entity_poly.type
_entity_poly.pdbx_seq_one_letter_code
_entity_poly.pdbx_strand_id
1 'polypeptide(L)'
;IENFVPVQKEIHQWSDRRKLVESVLLPMMVFVHADPKERMEVLNFTTVSRYMVMRGESSPAVIPDDQMARFRFMLDYSDETVCMNSSPLARGEKVQVIKGPLQGLVGELVNVDGKSKIAVRLNMLGCACVDMPIGYVEPIGEKN
;
A
#
# COMPACT_ATOMS: atom_id res chain seq x y z
N ILE A 1 15.21 13.86 -6.37
CA ILE A 1 14.30 13.59 -5.23
C ILE A 1 13.64 12.24 -5.46
N GLU A 2 13.79 11.34 -4.51
CA GLU A 2 13.20 10.01 -4.60
C GLU A 2 11.68 10.11 -4.53
N ASN A 3 11.00 9.48 -5.48
CA ASN A 3 9.54 9.48 -5.52
C ASN A 3 9.01 8.09 -5.88
N PHE A 4 7.74 7.87 -5.56
CA PHE A 4 7.09 6.60 -5.81
C PHE A 4 5.62 6.84 -6.15
N VAL A 5 5.21 6.30 -7.29
CA VAL A 5 3.80 6.27 -7.70
C VAL A 5 3.36 4.81 -7.68
N PRO A 6 2.43 4.44 -6.78
CA PRO A 6 1.97 3.05 -6.69
C PRO A 6 1.14 2.68 -7.90
N VAL A 7 1.61 1.68 -8.65
CA VAL A 7 0.90 1.15 -9.81
C VAL A 7 0.70 -0.34 -9.64
N GLN A 8 -0.42 -0.83 -10.13
CA GLN A 8 -0.77 -2.24 -10.17
C GLN A 8 -0.71 -2.72 -11.62
N LYS A 9 0.03 -3.80 -11.84
CA LYS A 9 0.05 -4.44 -13.16
C LYS A 9 -1.10 -5.42 -13.25
N GLU A 10 -1.95 -5.24 -14.26
CA GLU A 10 -3.11 -6.09 -14.49
C GLU A 10 -3.08 -6.64 -15.91
N ILE A 11 -3.53 -7.88 -16.07
CA ILE A 11 -3.70 -8.48 -17.38
C ILE A 11 -5.14 -8.24 -17.84
N HIS A 12 -5.29 -7.44 -18.89
CA HIS A 12 -6.58 -7.21 -19.51
C HIS A 12 -6.75 -8.12 -20.71
N GLN A 13 -7.85 -8.86 -20.72
CA GLN A 13 -8.21 -9.78 -21.79
C GLN A 13 -9.25 -9.11 -22.69
N TRP A 14 -8.84 -8.80 -23.91
CA TRP A 14 -9.80 -8.41 -24.96
C TRP A 14 -10.17 -9.62 -25.81
N SER A 15 -11.17 -9.47 -26.66
CA SER A 15 -11.66 -10.57 -27.48
C SER A 15 -10.60 -11.17 -28.41
N ASP A 16 -9.60 -10.40 -28.80
CA ASP A 16 -8.56 -10.78 -29.76
C ASP A 16 -7.16 -10.85 -29.17
N ARG A 17 -6.93 -10.39 -27.92
CA ARG A 17 -5.59 -10.35 -27.32
C ARG A 17 -5.62 -10.16 -25.81
N ARG A 18 -4.47 -10.47 -25.22
CA ARG A 18 -4.18 -10.15 -23.83
C ARG A 18 -3.12 -9.05 -23.78
N LYS A 19 -3.27 -8.12 -22.87
CA LYS A 19 -2.31 -7.03 -22.70
C LYS A 19 -2.07 -6.75 -21.22
N LEU A 20 -0.80 -6.54 -20.84
CA LEU A 20 -0.43 -6.08 -19.52
C LEU A 20 -0.67 -4.57 -19.44
N VAL A 21 -1.48 -4.14 -18.46
CA VAL A 21 -1.83 -2.74 -18.26
C VAL A 21 -1.43 -2.34 -16.85
N GLU A 22 -0.88 -1.14 -16.71
CA GLU A 22 -0.58 -0.56 -15.42
C GLU A 22 -1.73 0.35 -14.98
N SER A 23 -2.26 0.10 -13.78
CA SER A 23 -3.30 0.94 -13.17
C SER A 23 -2.71 1.71 -12.01
N VAL A 24 -3.01 2.99 -11.92
CA VAL A 24 -2.59 3.82 -10.79
C VAL A 24 -3.51 3.53 -9.61
N LEU A 25 -2.91 3.06 -8.51
CA LEU A 25 -3.66 2.62 -7.34
C LEU A 25 -4.24 3.81 -6.54
N LEU A 26 -3.49 4.91 -6.47
CA LEU A 26 -3.88 6.13 -5.79
C LEU A 26 -3.76 7.30 -6.78
N PRO A 27 -4.83 7.60 -7.53
CA PRO A 27 -4.78 8.66 -8.53
C PRO A 27 -4.52 10.04 -7.92
N MET A 28 -3.82 10.87 -8.67
CA MET A 28 -3.46 12.24 -8.30
C MET A 28 -2.57 12.35 -7.05
N MET A 29 -1.85 11.28 -6.72
CA MET A 29 -1.01 11.24 -5.54
C MET A 29 0.35 10.65 -5.89
N VAL A 30 1.40 11.22 -5.32
CA VAL A 30 2.76 10.71 -5.41
C VAL A 30 3.40 10.78 -4.03
N PHE A 31 4.18 9.74 -3.70
CA PHE A 31 4.96 9.72 -2.47
C PHE A 31 6.36 10.23 -2.75
N VAL A 32 6.90 11.04 -1.85
CA VAL A 32 8.28 11.51 -1.97
C VAL A 32 9.04 11.15 -0.69
N HIS A 33 10.28 10.71 -0.87
CA HIS A 33 11.22 10.50 0.22
C HIS A 33 12.20 11.66 0.19
N ALA A 34 12.02 12.62 1.08
CA ALA A 34 12.67 13.91 0.98
C ALA A 34 13.05 14.46 2.35
N ASP A 35 14.20 15.14 2.39
CA ASP A 35 14.58 15.94 3.55
C ASP A 35 13.79 17.27 3.54
N PRO A 36 13.87 18.10 4.61
CA PRO A 36 13.12 19.36 4.65
C PRO A 36 13.41 20.30 3.48
N LYS A 37 14.63 20.32 2.97
CA LYS A 37 15.01 21.16 1.84
C LYS A 37 14.39 20.66 0.55
N GLU A 38 14.50 19.35 0.29
CA GLU A 38 13.89 18.71 -0.88
C GLU A 38 12.38 18.84 -0.85
N ARG A 39 11.80 18.76 0.34
CA ARG A 39 10.36 18.92 0.53
C ARG A 39 9.88 20.29 0.05
N MET A 40 10.66 21.34 0.28
CA MET A 40 10.36 22.68 -0.24
C MET A 40 10.50 22.74 -1.75
N GLU A 41 11.51 22.07 -2.30
CA GLU A 41 11.75 22.04 -3.75
C GLU A 41 10.60 21.37 -4.51
N VAL A 42 9.99 20.33 -3.95
CA VAL A 42 8.87 19.62 -4.56
C VAL A 42 7.71 20.56 -4.83
N LEU A 43 7.46 21.53 -3.96
CA LEU A 43 6.36 22.49 -4.13
C LEU A 43 6.58 23.47 -5.29
N ASN A 44 7.78 23.53 -5.84
CA ASN A 44 8.08 24.37 -6.99
C ASN A 44 7.64 23.75 -8.33
N PHE A 45 7.30 22.46 -8.35
CA PHE A 45 6.80 21.83 -9.56
C PHE A 45 5.36 22.25 -9.82
N THR A 46 5.05 22.66 -11.04
CA THR A 46 3.70 23.13 -11.39
C THR A 46 2.64 22.06 -11.29
N THR A 47 3.04 20.79 -11.38
CA THR A 47 2.13 19.64 -11.28
C THR A 47 1.81 19.27 -9.84
N VAL A 48 2.53 19.84 -8.88
CA VAL A 48 2.30 19.57 -7.45
C VAL A 48 1.47 20.71 -6.86
N SER A 49 0.31 20.36 -6.30
CA SER A 49 -0.57 21.34 -5.67
C SER A 49 -0.17 21.60 -4.23
N ARG A 50 -0.06 20.54 -3.45
CA ARG A 50 0.26 20.62 -2.02
C ARG A 50 0.59 19.24 -1.47
N TYR A 51 1.13 19.23 -0.25
CA TYR A 51 1.24 18.01 0.54
C TYR A 51 -0.08 17.69 1.22
N MET A 52 -0.35 16.40 1.41
CA MET A 52 -1.44 15.99 2.28
C MET A 52 -1.09 16.30 3.73
N VAL A 53 -2.09 16.72 4.48
CA VAL A 53 -1.95 17.05 5.91
C VAL A 53 -2.97 16.22 6.68
N MET A 54 -2.59 15.73 7.85
CA MET A 54 -3.55 15.10 8.74
C MET A 54 -4.52 16.12 9.29
N ARG A 55 -5.77 15.70 9.48
CA ARG A 55 -6.80 16.58 10.03
C ARG A 55 -6.35 17.17 11.37
N GLY A 56 -6.36 18.48 11.46
CA GLY A 56 -5.91 19.19 12.65
C GLY A 56 -4.42 19.46 12.72
N GLU A 57 -3.66 18.99 11.74
CA GLU A 57 -2.22 19.21 11.66
C GLU A 57 -1.90 20.28 10.64
N SER A 58 -0.76 20.93 10.79
CA SER A 58 -0.25 21.91 9.82
C SER A 58 0.95 21.39 9.02
N SER A 59 1.57 20.32 9.49
CA SER A 59 2.72 19.71 8.83
C SER A 59 2.30 18.68 7.79
N PRO A 60 3.11 18.44 6.75
CA PRO A 60 2.83 17.37 5.80
C PRO A 60 2.69 16.03 6.48
N ALA A 61 1.76 15.22 5.98
CA ALA A 61 1.57 13.86 6.47
C ALA A 61 2.78 12.99 6.13
N VAL A 62 3.21 12.19 7.09
CA VAL A 62 4.35 11.29 6.92
C VAL A 62 3.85 9.85 7.00
N ILE A 63 4.25 9.07 6.00
CA ILE A 63 4.03 7.61 6.03
C ILE A 63 5.32 7.01 6.58
N PRO A 64 5.27 6.26 7.69
CA PRO A 64 6.46 5.62 8.24
C PRO A 64 7.17 4.72 7.22
N ASP A 65 8.50 4.67 7.29
CA ASP A 65 9.31 3.91 6.35
C ASP A 65 8.96 2.43 6.32
N ASP A 66 8.63 1.84 7.48
CA ASP A 66 8.23 0.44 7.55
C ASP A 66 6.89 0.18 6.83
N GLN A 67 5.95 1.10 6.91
CA GLN A 67 4.69 1.01 6.17
C GLN A 67 4.94 1.10 4.67
N MET A 68 5.77 2.04 4.23
CA MET A 68 6.13 2.18 2.81
C MET A 68 6.85 0.95 2.29
N ALA A 69 7.77 0.39 3.06
CA ALA A 69 8.51 -0.80 2.65
C ALA A 69 7.56 -1.99 2.45
N ARG A 70 6.62 -2.20 3.37
CA ARG A 70 5.63 -3.26 3.27
C ARG A 70 4.68 -3.06 2.08
N PHE A 71 4.26 -1.83 1.86
CA PHE A 71 3.38 -1.49 0.74
C PHE A 71 4.08 -1.76 -0.60
N ARG A 72 5.32 -1.30 -0.75
CA ARG A 72 6.10 -1.55 -1.96
C ARG A 72 6.35 -3.03 -2.19
N PHE A 73 6.65 -3.76 -1.13
CA PHE A 73 6.83 -5.21 -1.21
C PHE A 73 5.55 -5.89 -1.72
N MET A 74 4.40 -5.51 -1.18
CA MET A 74 3.12 -6.05 -1.63
C MET A 74 2.88 -5.78 -3.11
N LEU A 75 3.13 -4.57 -3.57
CA LEU A 75 2.94 -4.21 -4.98
C LEU A 75 3.91 -4.92 -5.92
N ASP A 76 5.17 -5.09 -5.48
CA ASP A 76 6.21 -5.68 -6.32
C ASP A 76 6.06 -7.19 -6.49
N TYR A 77 5.57 -7.88 -5.47
CA TYR A 77 5.60 -9.35 -5.44
C TYR A 77 4.22 -10.02 -5.47
N SER A 78 3.13 -9.28 -5.32
CA SER A 78 1.80 -9.87 -5.36
C SER A 78 1.46 -10.34 -6.77
N ASP A 79 0.98 -11.57 -6.90
CA ASP A 79 0.38 -12.09 -8.13
C ASP A 79 -1.13 -11.89 -8.18
N GLU A 80 -1.71 -11.40 -7.09
CA GLU A 80 -3.12 -11.05 -6.99
C GLU A 80 -3.29 -9.54 -7.01
N THR A 81 -4.49 -9.09 -7.39
CA THR A 81 -4.78 -7.65 -7.47
C THR A 81 -4.79 -7.02 -6.07
N VAL A 82 -3.97 -5.99 -5.89
CA VAL A 82 -3.94 -5.20 -4.66
C VAL A 82 -5.02 -4.12 -4.75
N CYS A 83 -5.83 -4.01 -3.69
CA CYS A 83 -6.88 -3.01 -3.60
C CYS A 83 -6.62 -2.08 -2.42
N MET A 84 -6.94 -0.80 -2.61
CA MET A 84 -6.92 0.16 -1.51
C MET A 84 -8.29 0.22 -0.87
N ASN A 85 -8.33 0.12 0.44
CA ASN A 85 -9.53 0.33 1.22
C ASN A 85 -9.35 1.59 2.06
N SER A 86 -10.03 2.66 1.68
CA SER A 86 -9.95 3.95 2.37
C SER A 86 -10.82 4.01 3.61
N SER A 87 -11.77 3.09 3.75
CA SER A 87 -12.61 3.00 4.94
C SER A 87 -11.81 2.44 6.11
N PRO A 88 -12.05 2.90 7.34
CA PRO A 88 -11.39 2.32 8.50
C PRO A 88 -11.74 0.84 8.62
N LEU A 89 -10.74 -0.01 8.63
CA LEU A 89 -10.89 -1.43 8.92
C LEU A 89 -10.56 -1.68 10.39
N ALA A 90 -11.33 -2.57 11.01
CA ALA A 90 -11.00 -3.04 12.34
C ALA A 90 -9.60 -3.65 12.31
N ARG A 91 -8.84 -3.47 13.39
CA ARG A 91 -7.50 -4.06 13.48
C ARG A 91 -7.61 -5.58 13.46
N GLY A 92 -6.84 -6.18 12.55
CA GLY A 92 -6.73 -7.61 12.47
C GLY A 92 -5.54 -8.14 13.27
N GLU A 93 -5.43 -9.45 13.31
CA GLU A 93 -4.29 -10.12 13.94
C GLU A 93 -3.03 -9.88 13.12
N LYS A 94 -1.93 -9.54 13.79
CA LYS A 94 -0.64 -9.40 13.11
C LYS A 94 -0.14 -10.77 12.69
N VAL A 95 0.20 -10.89 11.43
CA VAL A 95 0.62 -12.15 10.82
C VAL A 95 1.81 -11.92 9.89
N GLN A 96 2.51 -13.01 9.64
CA GLN A 96 3.57 -13.04 8.61
C GLN A 96 3.20 -14.07 7.56
N VAL A 97 3.39 -13.71 6.30
CA VAL A 97 3.17 -14.63 5.19
C VAL A 97 4.31 -15.64 5.14
N ILE A 98 3.96 -16.93 5.11
CA ILE A 98 4.93 -18.03 5.13
C ILE A 98 5.01 -18.81 3.83
N LYS A 99 4.12 -18.53 2.88
CA LYS A 99 4.06 -19.22 1.58
C LYS A 99 3.71 -18.24 0.48
N GLY A 100 4.11 -18.59 -0.73
CA GLY A 100 3.73 -17.89 -1.93
C GLY A 100 4.56 -16.65 -2.23
N PRO A 101 4.13 -15.84 -3.21
CA PRO A 101 4.91 -14.69 -3.68
C PRO A 101 5.18 -13.63 -2.62
N LEU A 102 4.29 -13.50 -1.62
CA LEU A 102 4.42 -12.50 -0.57
C LEU A 102 5.11 -13.03 0.69
N GLN A 103 5.76 -14.19 0.61
CA GLN A 103 6.47 -14.78 1.75
C GLN A 103 7.40 -13.74 2.40
N GLY A 104 7.28 -13.61 3.72
CA GLY A 104 8.04 -12.64 4.50
C GLY A 104 7.31 -11.35 4.80
N LEU A 105 6.22 -11.05 4.08
CA LEU A 105 5.43 -9.85 4.34
C LEU A 105 4.76 -9.93 5.71
N VAL A 106 4.86 -8.87 6.46
CA VAL A 106 4.17 -8.69 7.75
C VAL A 106 3.00 -7.75 7.54
N GLY A 107 1.83 -8.13 8.03
CA GLY A 107 0.64 -7.32 7.93
C GLY A 107 -0.42 -7.77 8.92
N GLU A 108 -1.65 -7.36 8.68
CA GLU A 108 -2.80 -7.76 9.49
C GLU A 108 -3.69 -8.69 8.68
N LEU A 109 -4.13 -9.77 9.29
CA LEU A 109 -5.13 -10.64 8.68
C LEU A 109 -6.51 -10.03 8.96
N VAL A 110 -7.20 -9.64 7.90
CA VAL A 110 -8.51 -9.00 8.00
C VAL A 110 -9.52 -9.78 7.16
N ASN A 111 -10.80 -9.58 7.44
CA ASN A 111 -11.87 -10.14 6.65
C ASN A 111 -12.63 -9.00 6.00
N VAL A 112 -12.72 -9.03 4.68
CA VAL A 112 -13.43 -8.03 3.90
C VAL A 112 -14.42 -8.77 2.99
N ASP A 113 -15.71 -8.51 3.18
CA ASP A 113 -16.78 -9.13 2.41
C ASP A 113 -16.70 -10.67 2.41
N GLY A 114 -16.36 -11.24 3.55
CA GLY A 114 -16.28 -12.69 3.73
C GLY A 114 -14.98 -13.32 3.24
N LYS A 115 -14.04 -12.55 2.73
CA LYS A 115 -12.75 -13.06 2.25
C LYS A 115 -11.62 -12.66 3.18
N SER A 116 -10.70 -13.60 3.43
CA SER A 116 -9.48 -13.33 4.17
C SER A 116 -8.50 -12.55 3.29
N LYS A 117 -7.99 -11.47 3.83
CA LYS A 117 -7.00 -10.63 3.16
C LYS A 117 -5.88 -10.27 4.10
N ILE A 118 -4.68 -10.07 3.54
CA ILE A 118 -3.61 -9.42 4.29
C ILE A 118 -3.66 -7.93 4.00
N ALA A 119 -3.56 -7.12 5.04
CA ALA A 119 -3.65 -5.67 4.95
C ALA A 119 -2.37 -5.02 5.44
N VAL A 120 -1.91 -4.03 4.70
CA VAL A 120 -0.83 -3.13 5.11
C VAL A 120 -1.44 -1.75 5.34
N ARG A 121 -1.36 -1.26 6.58
CA ARG A 121 -1.90 0.07 6.90
C ARG A 121 -0.94 1.16 6.48
N LEU A 122 -1.52 2.18 5.87
CA LEU A 122 -0.81 3.41 5.51
C LEU A 122 -1.49 4.55 6.24
N ASN A 123 -0.72 5.32 7.00
CA ASN A 123 -1.28 6.45 7.75
C ASN A 123 -2.11 7.35 6.83
N MET A 124 -3.33 7.69 7.25
CA MET A 124 -4.31 8.52 6.55
C MET A 124 -4.92 7.92 5.28
N LEU A 125 -4.30 6.94 4.67
CA LEU A 125 -4.72 6.46 3.35
C LEU A 125 -5.56 5.19 3.43
N GLY A 126 -5.64 4.56 4.60
CA GLY A 126 -6.33 3.29 4.77
C GLY A 126 -5.43 2.11 4.65
N CYS A 127 -5.91 1.04 4.04
CA CYS A 127 -5.16 -0.21 3.94
C CYS A 127 -5.01 -0.66 2.49
N ALA A 128 -3.82 -1.09 2.13
CA ALA A 128 -3.61 -1.87 0.92
C ALA A 128 -3.88 -3.33 1.26
N CYS A 129 -4.79 -3.97 0.54
CA CYS A 129 -5.24 -5.32 0.83
C CYS A 129 -5.10 -6.23 -0.38
N VAL A 130 -4.79 -7.49 -0.13
CA VAL A 130 -4.77 -8.51 -1.17
C VAL A 130 -5.31 -9.81 -0.57
N ASP A 131 -5.99 -10.60 -1.40
CA ASP A 131 -6.52 -11.89 -0.99
C ASP A 131 -5.41 -12.79 -0.45
N MET A 132 -5.64 -13.42 0.70
CA MET A 132 -4.64 -14.24 1.36
C MET A 132 -5.31 -15.42 2.05
N PRO A 133 -5.02 -16.65 1.60
CA PRO A 133 -5.54 -17.84 2.28
C PRO A 133 -4.99 -17.92 3.71
N ILE A 134 -5.82 -18.34 4.65
CA ILE A 134 -5.44 -18.43 6.06
C ILE A 134 -4.24 -19.35 6.25
N GLY A 135 -4.14 -20.43 5.48
CA GLY A 135 -3.02 -21.35 5.57
C GLY A 135 -1.68 -20.81 5.11
N TYR A 136 -1.66 -19.59 4.54
CA TYR A 136 -0.44 -18.95 4.04
C TYR A 136 0.21 -18.00 5.05
N VAL A 137 -0.42 -17.82 6.21
CA VAL A 137 0.05 -16.88 7.23
C VAL A 137 0.18 -17.56 8.58
N GLU A 138 1.03 -17.01 9.43
CA GLU A 138 1.13 -17.42 10.83
C GLU A 138 1.10 -16.19 11.74
N PRO A 139 0.53 -16.32 12.93
CA PRO A 139 0.52 -15.22 13.90
C PRO A 139 1.93 -14.82 14.29
N ILE A 140 2.16 -13.53 14.44
CA ILE A 140 3.38 -13.02 15.05
C ILE A 140 3.08 -12.82 16.52
N GLY A 141 3.77 -13.57 17.38
CA GLY A 141 3.60 -13.40 18.79
C GLY A 141 4.02 -12.01 19.23
N GLU A 142 3.13 -11.32 19.95
CA GLU A 142 3.51 -10.09 20.60
C GLU A 142 4.41 -10.42 21.78
N LYS A 143 5.62 -9.89 21.73
CA LYS A 143 6.50 -9.92 22.89
C LYS A 143 6.19 -8.70 23.73
N ASN A 144 5.65 -8.93 24.87
CA ASN A 144 5.46 -7.88 25.87
C ASN A 144 6.80 -7.46 26.47
#